data_dce5f1938c30b6fe9d5f38f531c018a5
#
_entry.id   dce5f1938c30b6fe9d5f38f531c018a5
#
_cell.length_a   1.000
_cell.length_b   1.000
_cell.length_c   1.000
_cell.angle_alpha   90.00
_cell.angle_beta   90.00
_cell.angle_gamma   90.00
#
_symmetry.space_group_name_H-M   'P 1'
#
loop_
_entity.id
_entity.type
_entity.pdbx_description
1 polymer ?
#
loop_
_entity_poly.entity_id
_entity_poly.type
_entity_poly.pdbx_seq_one_letter_code
_entity_poly.pdbx_strand_id
1 'polypeptide(L)'
;MTDDVEIVFLGLNDAGHRVYDWLCARDGVFVHSLLTTKAQLQVIPDVQPDFVVACGYRHIVPEEILEIPSCGCLNLHPAMLPQNRGANPNVWSIVDGTDAGVTLHYMDTAIDTGDIVAQRAVETRFDDSGKDLYERLEDAQVDLFKETWPAIEDGSVTTTPQAPEAGTSHTTAEFEALCELDPDATTSVKELLDRLRALTFPPYDNAYVEIDGERFDIEVNIERS
;
A
#
# COMPACT_ATOMS: atom_id res chain seq x y z
N MET A 1 8.68 32.59 14.24
CA MET A 1 8.33 31.25 14.68
C MET A 1 7.75 30.63 13.42
N THR A 2 8.38 29.66 12.86
CA THR A 2 7.76 28.84 11.82
C THR A 2 6.64 28.07 12.53
N ASP A 3 5.41 28.21 12.06
CA ASP A 3 4.30 27.43 12.59
C ASP A 3 4.61 25.94 12.31
N ASP A 4 4.24 25.05 13.23
CA ASP A 4 4.41 23.63 13.05
C ASP A 4 3.61 23.16 11.82
N VAL A 5 4.13 22.17 11.07
CA VAL A 5 3.39 21.53 9.98
C VAL A 5 2.27 20.68 10.59
N GLU A 6 1.03 20.98 10.22
CA GLU A 6 -0.16 20.35 10.78
C GLU A 6 -0.60 19.14 9.92
N ILE A 7 -0.73 17.97 10.53
CA ILE A 7 -1.00 16.70 9.84
C ILE A 7 -2.24 16.00 10.42
N VAL A 8 -3.06 15.42 9.54
CA VAL A 8 -3.99 14.34 9.88
C VAL A 8 -3.46 13.05 9.26
N PHE A 9 -3.31 12.00 10.05
CA PHE A 9 -2.78 10.71 9.60
C PHE A 9 -3.90 9.70 9.36
N LEU A 10 -3.81 8.93 8.25
CA LEU A 10 -4.76 7.89 7.88
C LEU A 10 -4.06 6.53 7.81
N GLY A 11 -4.60 5.52 8.51
CA GLY A 11 -4.10 4.15 8.39
C GLY A 11 -3.80 3.46 9.71
N LEU A 12 -3.46 2.17 9.63
CA LEU A 12 -3.27 1.34 10.83
C LEU A 12 -2.42 0.08 10.62
N ASN A 13 -1.76 -0.13 9.49
CA ASN A 13 -0.82 -1.24 9.37
C ASN A 13 0.48 -0.94 10.13
N ASP A 14 1.42 -1.89 10.19
CA ASP A 14 2.67 -1.71 10.93
C ASP A 14 3.49 -0.52 10.40
N ALA A 15 3.64 -0.40 9.10
CA ALA A 15 4.30 0.76 8.48
C ALA A 15 3.61 2.09 8.85
N GLY A 16 2.28 2.12 8.82
CA GLY A 16 1.48 3.29 9.19
C GLY A 16 1.73 3.72 10.64
N HIS A 17 1.75 2.78 11.58
CA HIS A 17 2.08 3.08 12.97
C HIS A 17 3.49 3.66 13.13
N ARG A 18 4.47 3.06 12.47
CA ARG A 18 5.87 3.49 12.53
C ARG A 18 6.10 4.88 11.90
N VAL A 19 5.39 5.20 10.83
CA VAL A 19 5.41 6.54 10.20
C VAL A 19 4.72 7.56 11.11
N TYR A 20 3.55 7.21 11.65
CA TYR A 20 2.81 8.05 12.59
C TYR A 20 3.65 8.39 13.83
N ASP A 21 4.22 7.39 14.50
CA ASP A 21 5.06 7.57 15.68
C ASP A 21 6.28 8.46 15.38
N TRP A 22 6.88 8.26 14.20
CA TRP A 22 8.00 9.07 13.77
C TRP A 22 7.62 10.52 13.52
N LEU A 23 6.47 10.80 12.91
CA LEU A 23 5.94 12.16 12.72
C LEU A 23 5.63 12.83 14.05
N CYS A 24 5.00 12.13 14.98
CA CYS A 24 4.69 12.64 16.34
C CYS A 24 5.94 12.97 17.16
N ALA A 25 7.08 12.37 16.86
CA ALA A 25 8.34 12.59 17.55
C ALA A 25 9.20 13.73 16.93
N ARG A 26 8.75 14.35 15.83
CA ARG A 26 9.51 15.41 15.14
C ARG A 26 9.22 16.78 15.72
N ASP A 27 10.29 17.57 15.90
CA ASP A 27 10.16 19.00 16.14
C ASP A 27 9.61 19.69 14.87
N GLY A 28 8.69 20.63 15.03
CA GLY A 28 8.07 21.37 13.94
C GLY A 28 6.95 20.62 13.19
N VAL A 29 6.49 19.50 13.73
CA VAL A 29 5.34 18.72 13.21
C VAL A 29 4.31 18.52 14.31
N PHE A 30 3.05 18.79 13.99
CA PHE A 30 1.93 18.52 14.88
C PHE A 30 0.92 17.58 14.21
N VAL A 31 0.79 16.35 14.74
CA VAL A 31 -0.20 15.37 14.24
C VAL A 31 -1.47 15.47 15.07
N HIS A 32 -2.54 16.02 14.50
CA HIS A 32 -3.82 16.22 15.17
C HIS A 32 -4.52 14.93 15.56
N SER A 33 -4.52 13.96 14.64
CA SER A 33 -5.26 12.71 14.84
C SER A 33 -4.78 11.61 13.91
N LEU A 34 -4.99 10.36 14.34
CA LEU A 34 -4.88 9.16 13.55
C LEU A 34 -6.29 8.62 13.26
N LEU A 35 -6.68 8.58 11.99
CA LEU A 35 -7.99 8.15 11.54
C LEU A 35 -7.91 6.79 10.85
N THR A 36 -8.83 5.90 11.18
CA THR A 36 -8.81 4.51 10.70
C THR A 36 -10.08 4.09 9.98
N THR A 37 -11.12 4.91 10.05
CA THR A 37 -12.43 4.63 9.44
C THR A 37 -12.87 5.78 8.55
N LYS A 38 -13.70 5.45 7.54
CA LYS A 38 -14.27 6.45 6.64
C LYS A 38 -15.09 7.53 7.38
N ALA A 39 -15.83 7.15 8.43
CA ALA A 39 -16.64 8.10 9.19
C ALA A 39 -15.81 9.16 9.92
N GLN A 40 -14.57 8.87 10.28
CA GLN A 40 -13.68 9.80 10.95
C GLN A 40 -13.14 10.90 10.02
N LEU A 41 -13.19 10.74 8.70
CA LEU A 41 -12.73 11.76 7.75
C LEU A 41 -13.45 13.10 7.91
N GLN A 42 -14.67 13.10 8.49
CA GLN A 42 -15.44 14.32 8.80
C GLN A 42 -14.72 15.30 9.77
N VAL A 43 -13.64 14.88 10.40
CA VAL A 43 -12.82 15.75 11.28
C VAL A 43 -11.90 16.66 10.46
N ILE A 44 -11.49 16.24 9.26
CA ILE A 44 -10.51 16.97 8.44
C ILE A 44 -10.96 18.40 8.09
N PRO A 45 -12.23 18.66 7.72
CA PRO A 45 -12.71 20.03 7.46
C PRO A 45 -12.59 20.98 8.64
N ASP A 46 -12.71 20.48 9.87
CA ASP A 46 -12.61 21.31 11.09
C ASP A 46 -11.15 21.58 11.46
N VAL A 47 -10.25 20.65 11.15
CA VAL A 47 -8.80 20.75 11.44
C VAL A 47 -8.09 21.61 10.39
N GLN A 48 -8.42 21.47 9.11
CA GLN A 48 -7.76 22.12 7.96
C GLN A 48 -6.22 21.95 7.99
N PRO A 49 -5.71 20.70 8.01
CA PRO A 49 -4.29 20.44 8.14
C PRO A 49 -3.50 20.90 6.89
N ASP A 50 -2.18 21.02 7.00
CA ASP A 50 -1.31 21.23 5.85
C ASP A 50 -1.24 19.96 5.00
N PHE A 51 -1.12 18.80 5.64
CA PHE A 51 -1.09 17.51 4.94
C PHE A 51 -2.09 16.52 5.53
N VAL A 52 -2.64 15.70 4.66
CA VAL A 52 -3.16 14.38 5.02
C VAL A 52 -2.12 13.36 4.57
N VAL A 53 -1.66 12.50 5.48
CA VAL A 53 -0.70 11.43 5.19
C VAL A 53 -1.35 10.08 5.42
N ALA A 54 -1.37 9.21 4.40
CA ALA A 54 -1.93 7.88 4.49
C ALA A 54 -0.86 6.78 4.33
N CYS A 55 -0.95 5.76 5.19
CA CYS A 55 -0.19 4.52 5.08
C CYS A 55 -1.02 3.37 5.62
N GLY A 56 -1.39 2.43 4.74
CA GLY A 56 -2.26 1.29 5.11
C GLY A 56 -3.73 1.67 5.36
N TYR A 57 -4.20 2.80 4.83
CA TYR A 57 -5.61 3.19 4.90
C TYR A 57 -6.41 2.47 3.82
N ARG A 58 -7.47 1.76 4.23
CA ARG A 58 -8.23 0.83 3.36
C ARG A 58 -9.47 1.44 2.71
N HIS A 59 -9.71 2.73 2.90
CA HIS A 59 -10.92 3.38 2.38
C HIS A 59 -10.55 4.47 1.38
N ILE A 60 -11.43 4.68 0.41
CA ILE A 60 -11.29 5.78 -0.54
C ILE A 60 -11.51 7.10 0.20
N VAL A 61 -10.61 8.04 0.02
CA VAL A 61 -10.74 9.42 0.48
C VAL A 61 -11.56 10.19 -0.57
N PRO A 62 -12.71 10.79 -0.20
CA PRO A 62 -13.54 11.53 -1.14
C PRO A 62 -12.86 12.81 -1.65
N GLU A 63 -13.22 13.25 -2.86
CA GLU A 63 -12.66 14.45 -3.50
C GLU A 63 -12.76 15.69 -2.61
N GLU A 64 -13.91 15.88 -1.96
CA GLU A 64 -14.14 17.00 -1.02
C GLU A 64 -13.20 17.02 0.18
N ILE A 65 -12.57 15.88 0.51
CA ILE A 65 -11.55 15.78 1.56
C ILE A 65 -10.15 16.00 0.98
N LEU A 66 -9.89 15.53 -0.24
CA LEU A 66 -8.61 15.71 -0.92
C LEU A 66 -8.26 17.18 -1.17
N GLU A 67 -9.26 18.03 -1.33
CA GLU A 67 -9.12 19.47 -1.59
C GLU A 67 -8.86 20.31 -0.34
N ILE A 68 -9.00 19.75 0.89
CA ILE A 68 -8.91 20.53 2.13
C ILE A 68 -7.46 20.83 2.53
N PRO A 69 -6.52 19.87 2.56
CA PRO A 69 -5.16 20.14 3.03
C PRO A 69 -4.44 21.14 2.14
N SER A 70 -3.82 22.15 2.74
CA SER A 70 -3.18 23.26 2.02
C SER A 70 -1.99 22.81 1.15
N CYS A 71 -1.33 21.71 1.54
CA CYS A 71 -0.18 21.11 0.83
C CYS A 71 -0.51 19.75 0.19
N GLY A 72 -1.75 19.25 0.36
CA GLY A 72 -2.29 18.07 -0.30
C GLY A 72 -2.29 16.80 0.53
N CYS A 73 -2.69 15.71 -0.11
CA CYS A 73 -2.81 14.38 0.48
C CYS A 73 -1.73 13.46 -0.07
N LEU A 74 -0.95 12.83 0.81
CA LEU A 74 0.11 11.88 0.47
C LEU A 74 -0.32 10.45 0.81
N ASN A 75 0.07 9.48 -0.02
CA ASN A 75 -0.14 8.06 0.24
C ASN A 75 1.15 7.26 0.03
N LEU A 76 1.42 6.35 0.95
CA LEU A 76 2.45 5.32 0.84
C LEU A 76 1.80 4.04 0.31
N HIS A 77 2.04 3.74 -0.96
CA HIS A 77 1.50 2.57 -1.64
C HIS A 77 2.57 1.48 -1.81
N PRO A 78 2.31 0.20 -1.42
CA PRO A 78 3.30 -0.86 -1.49
C PRO A 78 3.39 -1.51 -2.88
N ALA A 79 3.58 -0.69 -3.92
CA ALA A 79 3.88 -1.08 -5.29
C ALA A 79 4.76 -0.07 -6.02
N MET A 80 5.35 -0.48 -7.13
CA MET A 80 6.04 0.39 -8.10
C MET A 80 5.02 0.99 -9.07
N LEU A 81 4.33 2.08 -8.65
CA LEU A 81 3.38 2.77 -9.51
C LEU A 81 4.04 3.21 -10.84
N PRO A 82 3.30 3.11 -11.95
CA PRO A 82 1.88 2.88 -12.13
C PRO A 82 1.44 1.40 -12.11
N GLN A 83 2.30 0.44 -11.81
CA GLN A 83 1.93 -0.97 -11.69
C GLN A 83 1.22 -1.26 -10.36
N ASN A 84 0.28 -2.22 -10.38
CA ASN A 84 -0.38 -2.77 -9.19
C ASN A 84 -1.10 -1.72 -8.32
N ARG A 85 -1.83 -0.80 -8.94
CA ARG A 85 -2.74 0.10 -8.24
C ARG A 85 -3.85 -0.69 -7.56
N GLY A 86 -4.41 -0.16 -6.47
CA GLY A 86 -5.57 -0.72 -5.79
C GLY A 86 -5.24 -1.79 -4.76
N ALA A 87 -5.94 -2.94 -4.80
CA ALA A 87 -5.95 -3.90 -3.71
C ALA A 87 -4.81 -4.94 -3.78
N ASN A 88 -4.20 -5.24 -2.63
CA ASN A 88 -3.20 -6.31 -2.43
C ASN A 88 -2.00 -6.29 -3.41
N PRO A 89 -1.33 -5.15 -3.60
CA PRO A 89 -0.30 -5.00 -4.63
C PRO A 89 0.90 -5.95 -4.45
N ASN A 90 1.23 -6.36 -3.22
CA ASN A 90 2.26 -7.35 -2.94
C ASN A 90 1.97 -8.71 -3.58
N VAL A 91 0.69 -9.12 -3.60
CA VAL A 91 0.25 -10.38 -4.22
C VAL A 91 0.45 -10.31 -5.73
N TRP A 92 0.02 -9.22 -6.34
CA TRP A 92 0.09 -9.05 -7.80
C TRP A 92 1.52 -8.90 -8.30
N SER A 93 2.43 -8.32 -7.51
CA SER A 93 3.85 -8.29 -7.88
C SER A 93 4.43 -9.69 -8.05
N ILE A 94 3.96 -10.68 -7.28
CA ILE A 94 4.38 -12.08 -7.39
C ILE A 94 3.65 -12.78 -8.54
N VAL A 95 2.33 -12.64 -8.62
CA VAL A 95 1.47 -13.36 -9.60
C VAL A 95 1.74 -12.90 -11.03
N ASP A 96 1.82 -11.58 -11.23
CA ASP A 96 2.04 -10.98 -12.55
C ASP A 96 3.53 -10.87 -12.90
N GLY A 97 4.41 -11.13 -11.93
CA GLY A 97 5.87 -11.03 -12.11
C GLY A 97 6.36 -9.62 -12.40
N THR A 98 5.67 -8.60 -11.86
CA THR A 98 6.06 -7.20 -11.96
C THR A 98 7.08 -6.82 -10.89
N ASP A 99 7.80 -5.72 -11.10
CA ASP A 99 8.73 -5.20 -10.10
C ASP A 99 7.97 -4.86 -8.82
N ALA A 100 8.46 -5.36 -7.69
CA ALA A 100 7.97 -5.00 -6.37
C ALA A 100 8.68 -3.75 -5.84
N GLY A 101 7.99 -2.97 -5.04
CA GLY A 101 8.55 -1.79 -4.41
C GLY A 101 7.50 -0.95 -3.73
N VAL A 102 7.86 0.26 -3.39
CA VAL A 102 6.99 1.20 -2.69
C VAL A 102 7.01 2.56 -3.36
N THR A 103 5.89 3.24 -3.33
CA THR A 103 5.71 4.58 -3.91
C THR A 103 5.10 5.51 -2.88
N LEU A 104 5.73 6.66 -2.66
CA LEU A 104 5.10 7.82 -2.04
C LEU A 104 4.58 8.71 -3.16
N HIS A 105 3.28 9.00 -3.15
CA HIS A 105 2.62 9.81 -4.19
C HIS A 105 1.56 10.72 -3.58
N TYR A 106 1.19 11.76 -4.30
CA TYR A 106 -0.01 12.53 -3.99
C TYR A 106 -1.25 11.72 -4.34
N MET A 107 -2.30 11.89 -3.55
CA MET A 107 -3.61 11.35 -3.89
C MET A 107 -4.33 12.27 -4.86
N ASP A 108 -5.09 11.68 -5.77
CA ASP A 108 -6.08 12.36 -6.60
C ASP A 108 -7.44 11.63 -6.55
N THR A 109 -8.35 11.99 -7.44
CA THR A 109 -9.72 11.43 -7.47
C THR A 109 -9.80 9.98 -7.93
N ALA A 110 -8.76 9.48 -8.61
CA ALA A 110 -8.67 8.10 -9.04
C ALA A 110 -7.71 7.30 -8.13
N ILE A 111 -7.87 5.98 -8.10
CA ILE A 111 -7.10 5.13 -7.16
C ILE A 111 -5.63 5.06 -7.60
N ASP A 112 -4.75 5.55 -6.73
CA ASP A 112 -3.29 5.47 -6.84
C ASP A 112 -2.72 6.04 -8.16
N THR A 113 -3.35 7.11 -8.69
CA THR A 113 -2.97 7.73 -9.98
C THR A 113 -2.25 9.07 -9.87
N GLY A 114 -2.25 9.69 -8.70
CA GLY A 114 -1.63 10.99 -8.47
C GLY A 114 -0.11 10.98 -8.64
N ASP A 115 0.47 12.17 -8.72
CA ASP A 115 1.89 12.41 -9.02
C ASP A 115 2.83 11.70 -8.04
N ILE A 116 3.82 11.00 -8.56
CA ILE A 116 4.83 10.28 -7.79
C ILE A 116 5.82 11.28 -7.18
N VAL A 117 6.01 11.18 -5.87
CA VAL A 117 7.01 11.93 -5.11
C VAL A 117 8.32 11.17 -5.04
N ALA A 118 8.29 9.91 -4.66
CA ALA A 118 9.47 9.04 -4.57
C ALA A 118 9.10 7.57 -4.70
N GLN A 119 10.05 6.76 -5.16
CA GLN A 119 9.89 5.32 -5.29
C GLN A 119 11.14 4.57 -4.81
N ARG A 120 10.93 3.35 -4.32
CA ARG A 120 12.01 2.43 -3.96
C ARG A 120 11.66 1.01 -4.39
N ALA A 121 12.51 0.40 -5.21
CA ALA A 121 12.38 -1.01 -5.57
C ALA A 121 12.72 -1.92 -4.39
N VAL A 122 12.01 -3.04 -4.28
CA VAL A 122 12.23 -4.10 -3.29
C VAL A 122 12.41 -5.42 -4.02
N GLU A 123 13.46 -6.16 -3.65
CA GLU A 123 13.75 -7.45 -4.26
C GLU A 123 12.65 -8.47 -3.93
N THR A 124 12.13 -9.16 -4.94
CA THR A 124 11.26 -10.33 -4.79
C THR A 124 12.07 -11.60 -5.01
N ARG A 125 12.00 -12.53 -4.06
CA ARG A 125 12.69 -13.83 -4.12
C ARG A 125 11.70 -14.95 -4.40
N PHE A 126 12.16 -16.03 -4.98
CA PHE A 126 11.26 -17.17 -5.27
C PHE A 126 10.77 -17.88 -4.00
N ASP A 127 11.57 -17.85 -2.95
CA ASP A 127 11.26 -18.39 -1.63
C ASP A 127 10.43 -17.45 -0.75
N ASP A 128 10.07 -16.23 -1.22
CA ASP A 128 9.15 -15.35 -0.48
C ASP A 128 7.72 -15.85 -0.53
N SER A 129 7.06 -15.85 0.59
CA SER A 129 5.60 -15.80 0.67
C SER A 129 5.09 -14.36 0.44
N GLY A 130 3.77 -14.22 0.25
CA GLY A 130 3.12 -12.90 0.20
C GLY A 130 3.38 -12.09 1.47
N LYS A 131 3.48 -12.74 2.63
CA LYS A 131 3.81 -12.10 3.91
C LYS A 131 5.24 -11.61 3.96
N ASP A 132 6.22 -12.45 3.58
CA ASP A 132 7.64 -12.06 3.60
C ASP A 132 7.91 -10.84 2.72
N LEU A 133 7.30 -10.79 1.52
CA LEU A 133 7.40 -9.63 0.66
C LEU A 133 6.71 -8.42 1.28
N TYR A 134 5.51 -8.59 1.86
CA TYR A 134 4.76 -7.50 2.48
C TYR A 134 5.53 -6.85 3.64
N GLU A 135 6.13 -7.63 4.53
CA GLU A 135 6.94 -7.12 5.64
C GLU A 135 8.14 -6.28 5.15
N ARG A 136 8.82 -6.72 4.06
CA ARG A 136 9.89 -5.91 3.45
C ARG A 136 9.38 -4.63 2.77
N LEU A 137 8.18 -4.68 2.19
CA LEU A 137 7.55 -3.48 1.62
C LEU A 137 7.19 -2.48 2.73
N GLU A 138 6.69 -2.95 3.89
CA GLU A 138 6.41 -2.08 5.04
C GLU A 138 7.68 -1.40 5.55
N ASP A 139 8.81 -2.13 5.67
CA ASP A 139 10.09 -1.53 6.03
C ASP A 139 10.53 -0.46 5.02
N ALA A 140 10.41 -0.78 3.73
CA ALA A 140 10.78 0.14 2.65
C ALA A 140 9.87 1.39 2.61
N GLN A 141 8.58 1.28 2.93
CA GLN A 141 7.66 2.42 3.05
C GLN A 141 8.11 3.39 4.14
N VAL A 142 8.45 2.87 5.32
CA VAL A 142 8.91 3.68 6.46
C VAL A 142 10.20 4.41 6.12
N ASP A 143 11.16 3.71 5.53
CA ASP A 143 12.44 4.29 5.16
C ASP A 143 12.29 5.35 4.05
N LEU A 144 11.52 5.05 2.99
CA LEU A 144 11.26 5.98 1.90
C LEU A 144 10.61 7.27 2.41
N PHE A 145 9.60 7.14 3.29
CA PHE A 145 8.92 8.29 3.86
C PHE A 145 9.89 9.18 4.66
N LYS A 146 10.66 8.58 5.56
CA LYS A 146 11.61 9.31 6.42
C LYS A 146 12.68 10.05 5.61
N GLU A 147 13.17 9.44 4.54
CA GLU A 147 14.17 10.04 3.67
C GLU A 147 13.60 11.18 2.82
N THR A 148 12.32 11.08 2.41
CA THR A 148 11.69 12.04 1.51
C THR A 148 11.05 13.22 2.27
N TRP A 149 10.59 13.00 3.51
CA TRP A 149 9.85 13.98 4.29
C TRP A 149 10.54 15.36 4.41
N PRO A 150 11.86 15.47 4.65
CA PRO A 150 12.49 16.80 4.75
C PRO A 150 12.28 17.67 3.51
N ALA A 151 12.31 17.08 2.32
CA ALA A 151 12.07 17.80 1.07
C ALA A 151 10.58 18.14 0.84
N ILE A 152 9.67 17.34 1.41
CA ILE A 152 8.23 17.65 1.43
C ILE A 152 7.97 18.81 2.37
N GLU A 153 8.52 18.76 3.56
CA GLU A 153 8.36 19.74 4.63
C GLU A 153 8.88 21.14 4.23
N ASP A 154 9.98 21.21 3.51
CA ASP A 154 10.55 22.47 3.02
C ASP A 154 10.04 22.91 1.64
N GLY A 155 9.16 22.10 1.02
CA GLY A 155 8.57 22.39 -0.29
C GLY A 155 9.52 22.25 -1.48
N SER A 156 10.70 21.64 -1.30
CA SER A 156 11.70 21.42 -2.38
C SER A 156 11.47 20.12 -3.16
N VAL A 157 10.51 19.30 -2.75
CA VAL A 157 10.20 18.05 -3.43
C VAL A 157 9.70 18.30 -4.86
N THR A 158 10.13 17.43 -5.77
CA THR A 158 9.65 17.42 -7.16
C THR A 158 8.82 16.17 -7.40
N THR A 159 7.78 16.30 -8.21
CA THR A 159 6.91 15.19 -8.56
C THR A 159 7.04 14.77 -10.01
N THR A 160 6.64 13.53 -10.28
CA THR A 160 6.58 12.98 -11.64
C THR A 160 5.15 12.53 -11.91
N PRO A 161 4.46 13.09 -12.93
CA PRO A 161 3.14 12.63 -13.31
C PRO A 161 3.15 11.16 -13.71
N GLN A 162 2.11 10.43 -13.31
CA GLN A 162 1.91 9.07 -13.77
C GLN A 162 1.30 9.05 -15.18
N ALA A 163 1.67 8.01 -15.97
CA ALA A 163 0.99 7.65 -17.21
C ALA A 163 -0.06 6.55 -16.89
N PRO A 164 -1.33 6.89 -16.70
CA PRO A 164 -2.34 5.93 -16.22
C PRO A 164 -2.50 4.68 -17.10
N GLU A 165 -2.32 4.85 -18.41
CA GLU A 165 -2.39 3.76 -19.40
C GLU A 165 -1.19 2.80 -19.36
N ALA A 166 -0.10 3.17 -18.72
CA ALA A 166 1.11 2.33 -18.65
C ALA A 166 1.10 1.35 -17.46
N GLY A 167 0.08 1.42 -16.59
CA GLY A 167 0.03 0.65 -15.35
C GLY A 167 -1.02 -0.45 -15.35
N THR A 168 -1.03 -1.21 -14.27
CA THR A 168 -2.07 -2.18 -13.95
C THR A 168 -2.85 -1.75 -12.71
N SER A 169 -4.07 -2.28 -12.55
CA SER A 169 -4.88 -2.03 -11.36
C SER A 169 -5.65 -3.29 -10.99
N HIS A 170 -5.83 -3.53 -9.71
CA HIS A 170 -6.49 -4.71 -9.18
C HIS A 170 -7.52 -4.35 -8.13
N THR A 171 -8.63 -5.07 -8.15
CA THR A 171 -9.75 -4.89 -7.23
C THR A 171 -9.73 -5.96 -6.13
N THR A 172 -10.48 -5.71 -5.05
CA THR A 172 -10.71 -6.73 -4.01
C THR A 172 -11.41 -7.96 -4.58
N ALA A 173 -12.33 -7.79 -5.53
CA ALA A 173 -13.04 -8.91 -6.16
C ALA A 173 -12.10 -9.80 -6.99
N GLU A 174 -11.11 -9.23 -7.67
CA GLU A 174 -10.08 -10.01 -8.38
C GLU A 174 -9.19 -10.78 -7.41
N PHE A 175 -8.84 -10.17 -6.27
CA PHE A 175 -8.09 -10.86 -5.22
C PHE A 175 -8.92 -12.02 -4.63
N GLU A 176 -10.20 -11.82 -4.33
CA GLU A 176 -11.10 -12.88 -3.83
C GLU A 176 -11.21 -14.02 -4.84
N ALA A 177 -11.34 -13.72 -6.13
CA ALA A 177 -11.34 -14.73 -7.19
C ALA A 177 -9.99 -15.47 -7.34
N LEU A 178 -8.87 -14.78 -7.04
CA LEU A 178 -7.55 -15.41 -7.03
C LEU A 178 -7.41 -16.42 -5.89
N CYS A 179 -8.11 -16.24 -4.77
CA CYS A 179 -8.01 -17.11 -3.60
C CYS A 179 -8.59 -18.52 -3.85
N GLU A 180 -9.61 -18.67 -4.69
CA GLU A 180 -10.25 -19.94 -5.00
C GLU A 180 -9.53 -20.67 -6.13
N LEU A 181 -8.98 -21.85 -5.85
CA LEU A 181 -8.32 -22.72 -6.84
C LEU A 181 -9.34 -23.62 -7.52
N ASP A 182 -9.35 -23.63 -8.86
CA ASP A 182 -10.12 -24.59 -9.63
C ASP A 182 -9.35 -25.95 -9.67
N PRO A 183 -9.89 -27.03 -9.10
CA PRO A 183 -9.23 -28.32 -9.05
C PRO A 183 -9.01 -28.95 -10.44
N ASP A 184 -9.79 -28.55 -11.44
CA ASP A 184 -9.71 -29.06 -12.80
C ASP A 184 -8.87 -28.15 -13.72
N ALA A 185 -8.35 -27.02 -13.21
CA ALA A 185 -7.53 -26.11 -13.99
C ALA A 185 -6.20 -26.71 -14.40
N THR A 186 -5.78 -26.41 -15.63
CA THR A 186 -4.44 -26.75 -16.12
C THR A 186 -3.56 -25.49 -16.07
N THR A 187 -2.51 -25.53 -15.27
CA THR A 187 -1.53 -24.45 -15.14
C THR A 187 -0.11 -25.00 -15.07
N SER A 188 0.89 -24.16 -15.30
CA SER A 188 2.28 -24.57 -15.08
C SER A 188 2.59 -24.69 -13.58
N VAL A 189 3.57 -25.53 -13.23
CA VAL A 189 4.03 -25.64 -11.84
C VAL A 189 4.50 -24.30 -11.29
N LYS A 190 5.17 -23.49 -12.12
CA LYS A 190 5.64 -22.15 -11.71
C LYS A 190 4.46 -21.22 -11.38
N GLU A 191 3.47 -21.12 -12.25
CA GLU A 191 2.30 -20.28 -12.04
C GLU A 191 1.51 -20.71 -10.79
N LEU A 192 1.36 -22.02 -10.56
CA LEU A 192 0.71 -22.53 -9.35
C LEU A 192 1.50 -22.14 -8.10
N LEU A 193 2.82 -22.33 -8.10
CA LEU A 193 3.67 -21.97 -6.97
C LEU A 193 3.67 -20.46 -6.72
N ASP A 194 3.73 -19.63 -7.77
CA ASP A 194 3.67 -18.17 -7.63
C ASP A 194 2.32 -17.73 -7.03
N ARG A 195 1.22 -18.33 -7.48
CA ARG A 195 -0.11 -18.05 -6.90
C ARG A 195 -0.19 -18.45 -5.43
N LEU A 196 0.21 -19.69 -5.10
CA LEU A 196 0.12 -20.19 -3.73
C LEU A 196 1.02 -19.41 -2.76
N ARG A 197 2.28 -19.14 -3.14
CA ARG A 197 3.20 -18.38 -2.28
C ARG A 197 2.75 -16.94 -2.12
N ALA A 198 2.19 -16.30 -3.16
CA ALA A 198 1.65 -14.94 -3.08
C ALA A 198 0.47 -14.85 -2.10
N LEU A 199 -0.37 -15.89 -2.05
CA LEU A 199 -1.52 -15.98 -1.16
C LEU A 199 -1.17 -16.49 0.24
N THR A 200 0.02 -17.07 0.45
CA THR A 200 0.49 -17.50 1.76
C THR A 200 0.80 -16.29 2.64
N PHE A 201 -0.10 -16.04 3.59
CA PHE A 201 -0.04 -14.87 4.48
C PHE A 201 -0.65 -15.20 5.85
N PRO A 202 -0.01 -16.04 6.69
CA PRO A 202 -0.53 -16.37 8.00
C PRO A 202 -0.67 -15.12 8.90
N PRO A 203 -1.76 -14.96 9.69
CA PRO A 203 -2.73 -16.00 10.00
C PRO A 203 -3.97 -16.06 9.06
N TYR A 204 -3.91 -15.53 7.85
CA TYR A 204 -5.03 -15.53 6.91
C TYR A 204 -4.96 -16.75 5.98
N ASP A 205 -6.06 -17.50 5.90
CA ASP A 205 -6.23 -18.66 5.03
C ASP A 205 -6.77 -18.18 3.67
N ASN A 206 -5.90 -17.58 2.84
CA ASN A 206 -6.33 -16.96 1.59
C ASN A 206 -6.57 -17.99 0.48
N ALA A 207 -5.57 -18.85 0.17
CA ALA A 207 -5.72 -19.84 -0.88
C ALA A 207 -6.52 -21.05 -0.41
N TYR A 208 -7.51 -21.46 -1.21
CA TYR A 208 -8.31 -22.64 -0.92
C TYR A 208 -8.76 -23.38 -2.18
N VAL A 209 -9.14 -24.64 -2.02
CA VAL A 209 -9.80 -25.46 -3.03
C VAL A 209 -11.02 -26.13 -2.44
N GLU A 210 -12.08 -26.29 -3.23
CA GLU A 210 -13.25 -27.07 -2.84
C GLU A 210 -13.24 -28.42 -3.58
N ILE A 211 -13.26 -29.53 -2.83
CA ILE A 211 -13.30 -30.90 -3.33
C ILE A 211 -14.50 -31.62 -2.68
N ASP A 212 -15.39 -32.17 -3.49
CA ASP A 212 -16.59 -32.89 -3.03
C ASP A 212 -17.46 -32.09 -2.05
N GLY A 213 -17.47 -30.76 -2.15
CA GLY A 213 -18.22 -29.82 -1.29
C GLY A 213 -17.54 -29.51 0.04
N GLU A 214 -16.29 -29.90 0.23
CA GLU A 214 -15.45 -29.55 1.38
C GLU A 214 -14.36 -28.58 0.98
N ARG A 215 -14.15 -27.51 1.76
CA ARG A 215 -13.09 -26.51 1.56
C ARG A 215 -11.80 -26.95 2.26
N PHE A 216 -10.72 -26.86 1.54
CA PHE A 216 -9.34 -27.09 2.04
C PHE A 216 -8.50 -25.82 1.83
N ASP A 217 -8.02 -25.25 2.93
CA ASP A 217 -7.11 -24.10 2.88
C ASP A 217 -5.68 -24.58 2.59
N ILE A 218 -4.94 -23.79 1.80
CA ILE A 218 -3.64 -24.19 1.28
C ILE A 218 -2.61 -23.11 1.62
N GLU A 219 -1.55 -23.52 2.28
CA GLU A 219 -0.33 -22.72 2.44
C GLU A 219 0.87 -23.48 1.85
N VAL A 220 1.85 -22.74 1.35
CA VAL A 220 3.10 -23.34 0.86
C VAL A 220 4.30 -22.74 1.59
N ASN A 221 5.28 -23.59 1.86
CA ASN A 221 6.59 -23.19 2.33
C ASN A 221 7.63 -23.59 1.29
N ILE A 222 8.40 -22.61 0.78
CA ILE A 222 9.46 -22.82 -0.19
C ILE A 222 10.78 -22.48 0.49
N GLU A 223 11.69 -23.45 0.55
CA GLU A 223 13.00 -23.29 1.17
C GLU A 223 14.11 -23.46 0.13
N ARG A 224 15.10 -22.59 0.21
CA ARG A 224 16.32 -22.74 -0.59
C ARG A 224 17.21 -23.82 0.05
N SER A 225 17.59 -24.84 -0.71
CA SER A 225 18.50 -25.91 -0.27
C SER A 225 19.97 -25.53 -0.45
#